data_150589bc45601e812d2e7419d7a4295e
#
_entry.id   150589bc45601e812d2e7419d7a4295e
#
_cell.length_a   1.000
_cell.length_b   1.000
_cell.length_c   1.000
_cell.angle_alpha   90.00
_cell.angle_beta   90.00
_cell.angle_gamma   90.00
#
_symmetry.space_group_name_H-M   'P 1'
#
loop_
_entity.id
_entity.type
_entity.pdbx_description
1 polymer ?
#
loop_
_entity_poly.entity_id
_entity_poly.type
_entity_poly.pdbx_seq_one_letter_code
_entity_poly.pdbx_strand_id
1 'polypeptide(L)'
;FQDSFRRGADVLTERERQLLEQYRSLSPLGRESVQTMVEALRACQQESAAPEQEPRVIPLYRTPAAAGYAAPVFGEDFDYLQVTDGVPQAAEFAVRIQGDSMVPYIPDGSVVYVNRDPLKAGDVGIFCVDGDIFCKQYYKDPAGTVYLFSLNRARADADVVLTAGSGRTLACFGRVILHALPLPGRT
;
A
#
# COMPACT_ATOMS: atom_id res chain seq x y z
N PHE A 1 23.74 -29.29 38.31
CA PHE A 1 23.10 -28.53 37.23
C PHE A 1 24.11 -27.60 36.59
N GLN A 2 25.11 -28.20 35.93
CA GLN A 2 26.07 -27.52 35.06
C GLN A 2 26.36 -28.52 33.98
N ASP A 3 25.85 -28.28 32.78
CA ASP A 3 26.45 -28.70 31.52
C ASP A 3 25.44 -28.55 30.40
N SER A 4 25.47 -27.46 29.71
CA SER A 4 24.89 -27.34 28.38
C SER A 4 25.32 -26.02 27.70
N PHE A 5 26.62 -25.79 27.61
CA PHE A 5 27.14 -24.73 26.74
C PHE A 5 28.52 -25.15 26.16
N ARG A 6 28.52 -26.24 25.39
CA ARG A 6 29.57 -26.48 24.39
C ARG A 6 28.93 -26.32 23.02
N ARG A 7 28.95 -25.07 22.51
CA ARG A 7 28.88 -24.87 21.06
C ARG A 7 30.06 -25.56 20.44
N GLY A 8 29.78 -26.46 19.51
CA GLY A 8 30.79 -27.18 18.76
C GLY A 8 31.79 -26.19 18.17
N ALA A 9 33.07 -26.41 18.43
CA ALA A 9 34.11 -25.74 17.69
C ALA A 9 33.90 -26.12 16.22
N ASP A 10 33.61 -25.13 15.36
CA ASP A 10 33.58 -25.33 13.93
C ASP A 10 34.93 -25.89 13.50
N VAL A 11 34.97 -27.20 13.24
CA VAL A 11 36.17 -27.85 12.71
C VAL A 11 36.28 -27.39 11.27
N LEU A 12 37.26 -26.50 11.02
CA LEU A 12 37.58 -26.02 9.68
C LEU A 12 37.75 -27.20 8.70
N THR A 13 37.11 -27.12 7.57
CA THR A 13 37.30 -28.03 6.47
C THR A 13 38.75 -27.94 5.96
N GLU A 14 39.22 -28.96 5.29
CA GLU A 14 40.56 -28.95 4.71
C GLU A 14 40.79 -27.75 3.76
N ARG A 15 39.76 -27.39 3.01
CA ARG A 15 39.78 -26.25 2.09
C ARG A 15 39.87 -24.90 2.80
N GLU A 16 39.20 -24.77 3.92
CA GLU A 16 39.26 -23.56 4.76
C GLU A 16 40.63 -23.40 5.42
N ARG A 17 41.22 -24.54 5.85
CA ARG A 17 42.56 -24.56 6.42
C ARG A 17 43.61 -24.12 5.39
N GLN A 18 43.54 -24.66 4.17
CA GLN A 18 44.41 -24.25 3.07
C GLN A 18 44.26 -22.79 2.72
N LEU A 19 43.03 -22.25 2.69
CA LEU A 19 42.78 -20.86 2.42
C LEU A 19 43.40 -19.95 3.49
N LEU A 20 43.29 -20.33 4.76
CA LEU A 20 43.91 -19.59 5.87
C LEU A 20 45.43 -19.59 5.81
N GLU A 21 46.05 -20.69 5.42
CA GLU A 21 47.51 -20.80 5.21
C GLU A 21 47.96 -19.90 4.07
N GLN A 22 47.25 -19.91 2.93
CA GLN A 22 47.51 -19.00 1.80
C GLN A 22 47.38 -17.53 2.21
N TYR A 23 46.30 -17.18 2.90
CA TYR A 23 46.09 -15.82 3.42
C TYR A 23 47.23 -15.35 4.36
N ARG A 24 47.66 -16.24 5.25
CA ARG A 24 48.78 -15.96 6.19
C ARG A 24 50.12 -15.77 5.50
N SER A 25 50.35 -16.38 4.35
CA SER A 25 51.56 -16.28 3.54
C SER A 25 51.65 -14.98 2.75
N LEU A 26 50.55 -14.24 2.60
CA LEU A 26 50.52 -12.97 1.88
C LEU A 26 51.29 -11.86 2.61
N SER A 27 51.81 -10.95 1.84
CA SER A 27 52.35 -9.67 2.37
C SER A 27 51.26 -8.87 3.08
N PRO A 28 51.61 -7.89 3.96
CA PRO A 28 50.60 -7.04 4.60
C PRO A 28 49.65 -6.39 3.61
N LEU A 29 50.16 -5.85 2.51
CA LEU A 29 49.35 -5.26 1.42
C LEU A 29 48.42 -6.30 0.77
N GLY A 30 48.89 -7.53 0.54
CA GLY A 30 48.07 -8.60 -0.01
C GLY A 30 46.94 -9.00 0.91
N ARG A 31 47.16 -9.01 2.23
CA ARG A 31 46.07 -9.29 3.19
C ARG A 31 45.02 -8.19 3.22
N GLU A 32 45.41 -6.93 3.12
CA GLU A 32 44.50 -5.79 3.04
C GLU A 32 43.63 -5.86 1.79
N SER A 33 44.24 -6.20 0.63
CA SER A 33 43.50 -6.39 -0.61
C SER A 33 42.47 -7.51 -0.53
N VAL A 34 42.82 -8.65 0.11
CA VAL A 34 41.87 -9.76 0.31
C VAL A 34 40.72 -9.34 1.25
N GLN A 35 41.02 -8.60 2.33
CA GLN A 35 40.00 -8.12 3.24
C GLN A 35 39.01 -7.18 2.53
N THR A 36 39.51 -6.22 1.77
CA THR A 36 38.67 -5.30 0.98
C THR A 36 37.77 -6.09 -0.01
N MET A 37 38.32 -7.10 -0.66
CA MET A 37 37.54 -7.94 -1.58
C MET A 37 36.44 -8.74 -0.86
N VAL A 38 36.74 -9.29 0.30
CA VAL A 38 35.76 -10.04 1.11
C VAL A 38 34.63 -9.09 1.60
N GLU A 39 34.99 -7.88 2.02
CA GLU A 39 34.00 -6.87 2.42
C GLU A 39 33.11 -6.44 1.25
N ALA A 40 33.68 -6.20 0.08
CA ALA A 40 32.91 -5.89 -1.13
C ALA A 40 31.96 -7.02 -1.53
N LEU A 41 32.42 -8.28 -1.49
CA LEU A 41 31.59 -9.44 -1.80
C LEU A 41 30.49 -9.65 -0.77
N ARG A 42 30.74 -9.38 0.51
CA ARG A 42 29.70 -9.43 1.55
C ARG A 42 28.66 -8.35 1.36
N ALA A 43 29.06 -7.12 1.01
CA ALA A 43 28.13 -6.05 0.69
C ALA A 43 27.23 -6.41 -0.50
N CYS A 44 27.81 -6.92 -1.61
CA CYS A 44 27.03 -7.40 -2.76
C CYS A 44 26.09 -8.56 -2.39
N GLN A 45 26.50 -9.47 -1.53
CA GLN A 45 25.64 -10.57 -1.07
C GLN A 45 24.51 -10.09 -0.16
N GLN A 46 24.72 -9.05 0.64
CA GLN A 46 23.69 -8.45 1.47
C GLN A 46 22.66 -7.66 0.63
N GLU A 47 23.10 -6.98 -0.41
CA GLU A 47 22.20 -6.35 -1.40
C GLU A 47 21.43 -7.40 -2.21
N SER A 48 22.05 -8.54 -2.55
CA SER A 48 21.41 -9.66 -3.27
C SER A 48 20.55 -10.54 -2.35
N ALA A 49 20.77 -10.49 -1.04
CA ALA A 49 20.02 -11.24 -0.02
C ALA A 49 18.84 -10.42 0.56
N ALA A 50 18.55 -9.23 0.02
CA ALA A 50 17.21 -8.71 0.14
C ALA A 50 16.29 -9.79 -0.44
N PRO A 51 15.31 -10.33 0.33
CA PRO A 51 14.43 -11.35 -0.21
C PRO A 51 13.88 -10.79 -1.52
N GLU A 52 14.01 -11.53 -2.60
CA GLU A 52 13.29 -11.31 -3.84
C GLU A 52 11.81 -11.43 -3.44
N GLN A 53 11.28 -10.34 -2.88
CA GLN A 53 9.87 -10.25 -2.56
C GLN A 53 9.20 -10.37 -3.91
N GLU A 54 8.47 -11.45 -4.10
CA GLU A 54 7.58 -11.56 -5.25
C GLU A 54 6.90 -10.19 -5.42
N PRO A 55 6.94 -9.61 -6.62
CA PRO A 55 6.45 -8.26 -6.81
C PRO A 55 5.01 -8.20 -6.29
N ARG A 56 4.82 -7.49 -5.19
CA ARG A 56 3.49 -7.34 -4.61
C ARG A 56 2.60 -6.70 -5.68
N VAL A 57 1.47 -7.33 -5.94
CA VAL A 57 0.45 -6.82 -6.86
C VAL A 57 -0.82 -6.50 -6.09
N ILE A 58 -1.51 -5.46 -6.51
CA ILE A 58 -2.83 -5.10 -6.00
C ILE A 58 -3.82 -5.00 -7.16
N PRO A 59 -5.10 -5.32 -6.96
CA PRO A 59 -6.11 -5.14 -7.99
C PRO A 59 -6.34 -3.65 -8.29
N LEU A 60 -6.42 -3.31 -9.57
CA LEU A 60 -6.79 -1.99 -10.08
C LEU A 60 -8.17 -2.10 -10.75
N TYR A 61 -9.18 -1.50 -10.15
CA TYR A 61 -10.53 -1.44 -10.69
C TYR A 61 -10.68 -0.25 -11.64
N ARG A 62 -11.12 -0.50 -12.88
CA ARG A 62 -11.25 0.54 -13.93
C ARG A 62 -12.51 1.34 -13.82
N THR A 63 -13.59 0.71 -13.43
CA THR A 63 -14.89 1.33 -13.18
C THR A 63 -15.62 0.40 -12.24
N PRO A 64 -16.21 0.91 -11.17
CA PRO A 64 -17.13 0.11 -10.41
C PRO A 64 -18.36 -0.11 -11.28
N ALA A 65 -18.53 -1.32 -11.81
CA ALA A 65 -19.77 -1.68 -12.45
C ALA A 65 -20.91 -1.57 -11.42
N ALA A 66 -21.99 -0.94 -11.81
CA ALA A 66 -23.26 -0.99 -11.10
C ALA A 66 -23.69 -2.47 -11.01
N ALA A 67 -23.31 -3.14 -9.94
CA ALA A 67 -23.66 -4.53 -9.70
C ALA A 67 -24.54 -4.59 -8.46
N GLY A 68 -25.78 -4.99 -8.66
CA GLY A 68 -26.78 -5.13 -7.62
C GLY A 68 -26.35 -6.04 -6.47
N TYR A 69 -26.74 -5.66 -5.26
CA TYR A 69 -26.94 -6.44 -4.03
C TYR A 69 -26.12 -7.74 -3.84
N ALA A 70 -24.82 -7.62 -3.77
CA ALA A 70 -23.95 -8.51 -3.03
C ALA A 70 -22.73 -7.67 -2.65
N ALA A 71 -22.02 -8.05 -1.56
CA ALA A 71 -20.76 -7.37 -1.23
C ALA A 71 -19.99 -7.13 -2.53
N PRO A 72 -19.41 -5.93 -2.75
CA PRO A 72 -18.92 -5.57 -4.06
C PRO A 72 -17.93 -6.64 -4.52
N VAL A 73 -18.44 -7.55 -5.29
CA VAL A 73 -17.64 -8.23 -6.25
C VAL A 73 -17.33 -7.07 -7.21
N PHE A 74 -16.24 -6.39 -6.96
CA PHE A 74 -15.64 -5.56 -7.99
C PHE A 74 -15.64 -6.46 -9.20
N GLY A 75 -16.40 -6.09 -10.24
CA GLY A 75 -16.67 -6.98 -11.35
C GLY A 75 -15.39 -7.57 -11.91
N GLU A 76 -15.50 -8.57 -12.74
CA GLU A 76 -14.39 -9.31 -13.36
C GLU A 76 -13.41 -8.42 -14.14
N ASP A 77 -13.70 -7.11 -14.28
CA ASP A 77 -12.88 -6.10 -14.96
C ASP A 77 -11.91 -5.40 -14.00
N PHE A 78 -10.88 -6.09 -13.56
CA PHE A 78 -9.74 -5.48 -12.86
C PHE A 78 -8.43 -5.91 -13.53
N ASP A 79 -7.46 -5.02 -13.49
CA ASP A 79 -6.06 -5.30 -13.84
C ASP A 79 -5.26 -5.53 -12.56
N TYR A 80 -4.11 -6.18 -12.70
CA TYR A 80 -3.12 -6.23 -11.63
C TYR A 80 -2.12 -5.08 -11.77
N LEU A 81 -1.99 -4.29 -10.70
CA LEU A 81 -0.99 -3.23 -10.60
C LEU A 81 0.19 -3.73 -9.76
N GLN A 82 1.40 -3.70 -10.33
CA GLN A 82 2.61 -3.95 -9.56
C GLN A 82 2.86 -2.82 -8.57
N VAL A 83 3.14 -3.18 -7.32
CA VAL A 83 3.49 -2.23 -6.27
C VAL A 83 4.94 -1.80 -6.47
N THR A 84 5.13 -0.56 -6.89
CA THR A 84 6.42 0.12 -7.03
C THR A 84 6.57 1.17 -5.94
N ASP A 85 7.71 1.86 -5.89
CA ASP A 85 8.01 2.90 -4.87
C ASP A 85 6.97 4.03 -4.78
N GLY A 86 6.17 4.24 -5.83
CA GLY A 86 5.07 5.22 -5.85
C GLY A 86 3.74 4.71 -5.26
N VAL A 87 3.63 3.42 -4.94
CA VAL A 87 2.42 2.83 -4.38
C VAL A 87 2.52 2.75 -2.85
N PRO A 88 1.59 3.35 -2.09
CA PRO A 88 1.61 3.26 -0.64
C PRO A 88 1.61 1.80 -0.15
N GLN A 89 2.46 1.47 0.81
CA GLN A 89 2.52 0.11 1.37
C GLN A 89 1.19 -0.35 1.98
N ALA A 90 0.41 0.58 2.53
CA ALA A 90 -0.90 0.32 3.11
C ALA A 90 -2.02 0.12 2.05
N ALA A 91 -1.74 0.31 0.75
CA ALA A 91 -2.72 0.11 -0.30
C ALA A 91 -3.11 -1.37 -0.43
N GLU A 92 -4.38 -1.67 -0.39
CA GLU A 92 -4.91 -3.02 -0.61
C GLU A 92 -5.45 -3.20 -2.04
N PHE A 93 -5.94 -2.11 -2.62
CA PHE A 93 -6.39 -2.05 -4.00
C PHE A 93 -6.28 -0.62 -4.54
N ALA A 94 -6.48 -0.47 -5.84
CA ALA A 94 -6.50 0.81 -6.53
C ALA A 94 -7.80 0.96 -7.32
N VAL A 95 -8.22 2.22 -7.51
CA VAL A 95 -9.43 2.56 -8.28
C VAL A 95 -9.10 3.69 -9.23
N ARG A 96 -9.51 3.56 -10.50
CA ARG A 96 -9.44 4.66 -11.47
C ARG A 96 -10.66 5.56 -11.28
N ILE A 97 -10.42 6.82 -10.99
CA ILE A 97 -11.48 7.81 -10.76
C ILE A 97 -11.98 8.33 -12.11
N GLN A 98 -13.29 8.50 -12.20
CA GLN A 98 -13.96 9.14 -13.33
C GLN A 98 -14.79 10.31 -12.85
N GLY A 99 -14.73 11.40 -13.62
CA GLY A 99 -15.45 12.63 -13.33
C GLY A 99 -14.67 13.65 -12.51
N ASP A 100 -15.26 14.81 -12.37
CA ASP A 100 -14.63 16.03 -11.86
C ASP A 100 -15.04 16.40 -10.43
N SER A 101 -15.84 15.57 -9.77
CA SER A 101 -16.38 15.89 -8.44
C SER A 101 -15.32 16.00 -7.34
N MET A 102 -14.11 15.51 -7.58
CA MET A 102 -13.03 15.51 -6.59
C MET A 102 -11.86 16.42 -6.96
N VAL A 103 -11.92 17.14 -8.10
CA VAL A 103 -10.89 18.12 -8.48
C VAL A 103 -10.90 19.33 -7.51
N PRO A 104 -9.74 19.96 -7.28
CA PRO A 104 -8.43 19.68 -7.86
C PRO A 104 -7.63 18.57 -7.16
N TYR A 105 -8.15 18.02 -6.05
CA TYR A 105 -7.44 17.09 -5.17
C TYR A 105 -7.22 15.71 -5.79
N ILE A 106 -8.21 15.23 -6.52
CA ILE A 106 -8.17 13.98 -7.27
C ILE A 106 -8.64 14.29 -8.69
N PRO A 107 -7.72 14.36 -9.66
CA PRO A 107 -8.05 14.62 -11.05
C PRO A 107 -8.87 13.51 -11.70
N ASP A 108 -9.67 13.85 -12.72
CA ASP A 108 -10.33 12.87 -13.56
C ASP A 108 -9.31 11.93 -14.23
N GLY A 109 -9.63 10.65 -14.33
CA GLY A 109 -8.76 9.62 -14.90
C GLY A 109 -7.61 9.16 -14.01
N SER A 110 -7.39 9.81 -12.86
CA SER A 110 -6.31 9.42 -11.93
C SER A 110 -6.60 8.09 -11.23
N VAL A 111 -5.53 7.47 -10.74
CA VAL A 111 -5.62 6.26 -9.92
C VAL A 111 -5.44 6.65 -8.46
N VAL A 112 -6.36 6.22 -7.61
CA VAL A 112 -6.26 6.36 -6.17
C VAL A 112 -6.01 5.01 -5.52
N TYR A 113 -5.23 5.02 -4.44
CA TYR A 113 -4.93 3.85 -3.63
C TYR A 113 -5.84 3.81 -2.42
N VAL A 114 -6.32 2.63 -2.08
CA VAL A 114 -7.36 2.44 -1.06
C VAL A 114 -6.92 1.37 -0.07
N ASN A 115 -7.23 1.61 1.21
CA ASN A 115 -7.11 0.62 2.28
C ASN A 115 -8.46 0.43 2.98
N ARG A 116 -8.55 -0.57 3.84
CA ARG A 116 -9.78 -0.87 4.62
C ARG A 116 -9.79 -0.30 6.03
N ASP A 117 -8.94 0.68 6.30
CA ASP A 117 -8.97 1.37 7.57
C ASP A 117 -10.30 2.07 7.81
N PRO A 118 -10.78 2.15 9.06
CA PRO A 118 -11.99 2.89 9.39
C PRO A 118 -11.91 4.34 8.96
N LEU A 119 -12.96 4.84 8.28
CA LEU A 119 -13.06 6.24 7.91
C LEU A 119 -13.35 7.13 9.13
N LYS A 120 -12.68 8.27 9.14
CA LYS A 120 -12.95 9.39 10.05
C LYS A 120 -13.63 10.52 9.30
N ALA A 121 -14.29 11.41 10.03
CA ALA A 121 -14.86 12.61 9.45
C ALA A 121 -13.78 13.43 8.71
N GLY A 122 -14.04 13.76 7.46
CA GLY A 122 -13.10 14.44 6.58
C GLY A 122 -12.25 13.53 5.68
N ASP A 123 -12.20 12.23 5.94
CA ASP A 123 -11.51 11.29 5.05
C ASP A 123 -12.24 11.17 3.70
N VAL A 124 -11.49 10.83 2.68
CA VAL A 124 -12.06 10.45 1.37
C VAL A 124 -12.18 8.94 1.31
N GLY A 125 -13.29 8.45 0.81
CA GLY A 125 -13.54 7.03 0.65
C GLY A 125 -14.19 6.69 -0.69
N ILE A 126 -14.21 5.39 -0.97
CA ILE A 126 -14.97 4.80 -2.09
C ILE A 126 -16.24 4.19 -1.50
N PHE A 127 -17.37 4.62 -2.01
CA PHE A 127 -18.70 4.24 -1.51
C PHE A 127 -19.56 3.67 -2.61
N CYS A 128 -20.44 2.76 -2.25
CA CYS A 128 -21.57 2.36 -3.07
C CYS A 128 -22.86 2.87 -2.41
N VAL A 129 -23.66 3.61 -3.15
CA VAL A 129 -24.96 4.09 -2.72
C VAL A 129 -26.00 3.66 -3.73
N ASP A 130 -26.93 2.80 -3.34
CA ASP A 130 -27.99 2.25 -4.19
C ASP A 130 -27.48 1.58 -5.48
N GLY A 131 -26.23 1.07 -5.47
CA GLY A 131 -25.59 0.45 -6.62
C GLY A 131 -24.63 1.34 -7.39
N ASP A 132 -24.69 2.65 -7.22
CA ASP A 132 -23.76 3.60 -7.83
C ASP A 132 -22.50 3.79 -6.97
N ILE A 133 -21.35 3.91 -7.61
CA ILE A 133 -20.08 4.05 -6.92
C ILE A 133 -19.58 5.48 -6.98
N PHE A 134 -19.14 5.96 -5.81
CA PHE A 134 -18.71 7.33 -5.60
C PHE A 134 -17.36 7.38 -4.89
N CYS A 135 -16.50 8.30 -5.33
CA CYS A 135 -15.39 8.79 -4.54
C CYS A 135 -15.81 10.11 -3.91
N LYS A 136 -15.88 10.18 -2.57
CA LYS A 136 -16.39 11.35 -1.84
C LYS A 136 -15.68 11.54 -0.52
N GLN A 137 -15.74 12.76 0.01
CA GLN A 137 -15.33 13.08 1.37
C GLN A 137 -16.46 12.74 2.35
N TYR A 138 -16.12 12.00 3.40
CA TYR A 138 -17.08 11.45 4.37
C TYR A 138 -17.25 12.32 5.58
N TYR A 139 -18.50 12.54 5.97
CA TYR A 139 -18.89 13.07 7.27
C TYR A 139 -20.10 12.32 7.80
N LYS A 140 -20.19 12.22 9.13
CA LYS A 140 -21.35 11.69 9.82
C LYS A 140 -21.66 12.59 11.00
N ASP A 141 -22.92 13.00 11.11
CA ASP A 141 -23.39 13.81 12.21
C ASP A 141 -23.81 12.96 13.43
N PRO A 142 -24.02 13.56 14.62
CA PRO A 142 -24.49 12.86 15.79
C PRO A 142 -25.89 12.22 15.64
N ALA A 143 -26.71 12.69 14.73
CA ALA A 143 -28.02 12.11 14.41
C ALA A 143 -27.91 10.87 13.52
N GLY A 144 -26.71 10.55 13.05
CA GLY A 144 -26.44 9.38 12.22
C GLY A 144 -26.58 9.64 10.72
N THR A 145 -26.84 10.87 10.29
CA THR A 145 -26.87 11.26 8.87
C THR A 145 -25.47 11.19 8.31
N VAL A 146 -25.32 10.54 7.16
CA VAL A 146 -24.07 10.46 6.42
C VAL A 146 -24.10 11.45 5.27
N TYR A 147 -23.03 12.22 5.17
CA TYR A 147 -22.78 13.18 4.10
C TYR A 147 -21.58 12.72 3.29
N LEU A 148 -21.75 12.60 1.99
CA LEU A 148 -20.71 12.28 1.04
C LEU A 148 -20.51 13.48 0.12
N PHE A 149 -19.49 14.29 0.41
CA PHE A 149 -19.25 15.55 -0.26
C PHE A 149 -18.29 15.45 -1.43
N SER A 150 -18.56 16.20 -2.47
CA SER A 150 -17.61 16.51 -3.53
C SER A 150 -16.52 17.43 -2.99
N LEU A 151 -15.25 17.18 -3.33
CA LEU A 151 -14.17 18.13 -3.04
C LEU A 151 -14.20 19.32 -4.01
N ASN A 152 -14.73 19.12 -5.21
CA ASN A 152 -15.02 20.18 -6.16
C ASN A 152 -16.28 20.92 -5.73
N ARG A 153 -16.11 22.13 -5.22
CA ARG A 153 -17.24 22.96 -4.75
C ARG A 153 -18.23 23.36 -5.87
N ALA A 154 -17.77 23.39 -7.12
CA ALA A 154 -18.64 23.63 -8.27
C ALA A 154 -19.57 22.44 -8.55
N ARG A 155 -19.33 21.29 -7.95
CA ARG A 155 -20.11 20.05 -8.09
C ARG A 155 -20.83 19.67 -6.80
N ALA A 156 -21.33 20.65 -6.05
CA ALA A 156 -22.19 20.40 -4.89
C ALA A 156 -23.51 19.70 -5.27
N ASP A 157 -23.91 19.78 -6.53
CA ASP A 157 -25.02 19.01 -7.11
C ASP A 157 -24.80 17.49 -7.05
N ALA A 158 -23.55 17.05 -7.00
CA ALA A 158 -23.15 15.66 -6.88
C ALA A 158 -22.89 15.18 -5.42
N ASP A 159 -23.24 15.99 -4.42
CA ASP A 159 -23.20 15.61 -3.02
C ASP A 159 -24.33 14.61 -2.71
N VAL A 160 -24.06 13.66 -1.81
CA VAL A 160 -25.04 12.66 -1.39
C VAL A 160 -25.29 12.79 0.11
N VAL A 161 -26.56 12.87 0.49
CA VAL A 161 -27.00 12.91 1.89
C VAL A 161 -27.87 11.69 2.17
N LEU A 162 -27.52 10.97 3.22
CA LEU A 162 -28.18 9.72 3.63
C LEU A 162 -28.65 9.88 5.08
N THR A 163 -29.94 10.18 5.25
CA THR A 163 -30.56 10.28 6.58
C THR A 163 -30.87 8.88 7.13
N ALA A 164 -30.86 8.75 8.44
CA ALA A 164 -31.34 7.54 9.10
C ALA A 164 -32.81 7.28 8.67
N GLY A 165 -33.08 6.08 8.13
CA GLY A 165 -34.41 5.73 7.66
C GLY A 165 -34.75 6.14 6.23
N SER A 166 -33.80 6.69 5.46
CA SER A 166 -33.98 7.04 4.04
C SER A 166 -34.28 5.84 3.14
N GLY A 167 -34.09 4.62 3.63
CA GLY A 167 -34.23 3.37 2.84
C GLY A 167 -33.12 3.16 1.81
N ARG A 168 -32.19 4.09 1.70
CA ARG A 168 -31.05 3.98 0.78
C ARG A 168 -29.96 3.08 1.36
N THR A 169 -29.29 2.37 0.49
CA THR A 169 -28.19 1.49 0.86
C THR A 169 -26.87 2.22 0.75
N LEU A 170 -26.00 2.03 1.76
CA LEU A 170 -24.65 2.56 1.75
C LEU A 170 -23.66 1.45 2.12
N ALA A 171 -22.68 1.22 1.27
CA ALA A 171 -21.52 0.41 1.56
C ALA A 171 -20.25 1.25 1.39
N CYS A 172 -19.29 1.08 2.30
CA CYS A 172 -17.97 1.68 2.18
C CYS A 172 -16.97 0.60 1.77
N PHE A 173 -16.24 0.84 0.70
CA PHE A 173 -15.24 -0.11 0.19
C PHE A 173 -13.86 0.12 0.81
N GLY A 174 -13.59 1.35 1.22
CA GLY A 174 -12.34 1.67 1.88
C GLY A 174 -12.02 3.16 1.85
N ARG A 175 -10.95 3.50 2.54
CA ARG A 175 -10.41 4.85 2.65
C ARG A 175 -9.37 5.08 1.58
N VAL A 176 -9.47 6.19 0.87
CA VAL A 176 -8.48 6.64 -0.10
C VAL A 176 -7.25 7.17 0.65
N ILE A 177 -6.09 6.66 0.28
CA ILE A 177 -4.80 7.11 0.81
C ILE A 177 -4.38 8.35 0.01
N LEU A 178 -4.49 9.52 0.62
CA LEU A 178 -4.10 10.79 0.02
C LEU A 178 -2.78 11.26 0.62
N HIS A 179 -1.82 11.62 -0.23
CA HIS A 179 -0.61 12.28 0.18
C HIS A 179 -0.87 13.79 0.36
N ALA A 180 -0.92 14.19 1.63
CA ALA A 180 -0.60 15.52 2.17
C ALA A 180 -1.04 16.79 1.41
N LEU A 181 -2.31 16.91 1.02
CA LEU A 181 -2.93 18.22 0.91
C LEU A 181 -4.00 18.32 2.00
N PRO A 182 -4.03 19.40 2.79
CA PRO A 182 -5.12 19.57 3.74
C PRO A 182 -6.43 19.64 2.95
N LEU A 183 -7.25 18.60 3.14
CA LEU A 183 -8.57 18.58 2.54
C LEU A 183 -9.43 19.69 3.14
N PRO A 184 -10.34 20.29 2.36
CA PRO A 184 -11.20 21.36 2.87
C PRO A 184 -12.05 20.80 4.01
N GLY A 185 -11.91 21.39 5.20
CA GLY A 185 -12.82 21.13 6.31
C GLY A 185 -14.21 21.63 5.96
N ARG A 186 -15.23 20.89 6.36
CA ARG A 186 -16.62 21.37 6.34
C ARG A 186 -17.05 21.61 7.79
N THR A 187 -17.29 22.84 8.12
CA THR A 187 -17.93 23.29 9.37
C THR A 187 -19.43 23.33 9.19
#